data_fec37287c16ed39f8ec67960132894d3
#
_entry.id   fec37287c16ed39f8ec67960132894d3
#
_cell.length_a   1.000
_cell.length_b   1.000
_cell.length_c   1.000
_cell.angle_alpha   90.00
_cell.angle_beta   90.00
_cell.angle_gamma   90.00
#
_symmetry.space_group_name_H-M   'P 1'
#
loop_
_entity.id
_entity.type
_entity.pdbx_description
1 polymer ?
#
loop_
_entity_poly.entity_id
_entity_poly.type
_entity_poly.pdbx_seq_one_letter_code
_entity_poly.pdbx_strand_id
1 'polypeptide(L)'
;GIEGMFLPMDVGSDESILAAFSVASAQVERIDVLVNNAGVLLDEGKTLVNVSWEVLHRTLQINSLGSLQVVRTFLPLLSKGSRIIMVSSAAGVITGGVSSFAPAYALSKTLMNTMTMHLARDLTPKGIVINSVSPGWVRTDMGGAGASRSVAKGAETPVWLAVDAPESLTGKFWYDLKEIDW
;
A
#
# COMPACT_ATOMS: atom_id res chain seq x y z
N GLY A 1 20.26 -7.74 17.10
CA GLY A 1 19.83 -6.61 16.28
C GLY A 1 19.15 -7.13 15.03
N ILE A 2 18.38 -6.31 14.35
CA ILE A 2 17.82 -6.64 13.03
C ILE A 2 18.92 -6.35 12.00
N GLU A 3 19.28 -7.31 11.17
CA GLU A 3 20.08 -7.05 9.98
C GLU A 3 19.19 -6.40 8.93
N GLY A 4 19.65 -5.28 8.37
CA GLY A 4 18.87 -4.54 7.37
C GLY A 4 19.78 -3.87 6.36
N MET A 5 19.27 -3.74 5.13
CA MET A 5 19.90 -3.01 4.04
C MET A 5 18.99 -1.82 3.67
N PHE A 6 19.59 -0.65 3.51
CA PHE A 6 18.88 0.53 2.99
C PHE A 6 19.12 0.64 1.48
N LEU A 7 18.02 0.70 0.73
CA LEU A 7 18.02 0.94 -0.72
C LEU A 7 17.17 2.18 -1.01
N PRO A 8 17.74 3.24 -1.60
CA PRO A 8 16.95 4.38 -2.08
C PRO A 8 15.99 3.93 -3.17
N MET A 9 14.69 4.27 -3.04
CA MET A 9 13.69 3.96 -4.05
C MET A 9 12.60 5.04 -4.06
N ASP A 10 12.48 5.77 -5.17
CA ASP A 10 11.33 6.64 -5.43
C ASP A 10 10.28 5.82 -6.19
N VAL A 11 9.17 5.50 -5.54
CA VAL A 11 8.08 4.73 -6.14
C VAL A 11 7.33 5.49 -7.25
N GLY A 12 7.55 6.79 -7.38
CA GLY A 12 7.06 7.59 -8.50
C GLY A 12 7.91 7.49 -9.78
N SER A 13 9.02 6.76 -9.74
CA SER A 13 9.98 6.60 -10.86
C SER A 13 10.22 5.13 -11.16
N ASP A 14 9.84 4.70 -12.35
CA ASP A 14 10.08 3.32 -12.82
C ASP A 14 11.58 2.99 -12.83
N GLU A 15 12.43 3.95 -13.24
CA GLU A 15 13.89 3.79 -13.24
C GLU A 15 14.43 3.54 -11.82
N SER A 16 13.94 4.29 -10.83
CA SER A 16 14.33 4.12 -9.43
C SER A 16 13.91 2.77 -8.87
N ILE A 17 12.69 2.30 -9.22
CA ILE A 17 12.19 0.98 -8.81
C ILE A 17 13.06 -0.13 -9.42
N LEU A 18 13.40 -0.03 -10.71
CA LEU A 18 14.25 -1.01 -11.39
C LEU A 18 15.67 -1.03 -10.82
N ALA A 19 16.24 0.13 -10.50
CA ALA A 19 17.56 0.22 -9.86
C ALA A 19 17.56 -0.45 -8.48
N ALA A 20 16.55 -0.18 -7.65
CA ALA A 20 16.40 -0.82 -6.35
C ALA A 20 16.23 -2.34 -6.47
N PHE A 21 15.42 -2.81 -7.43
CA PHE A 21 15.25 -4.25 -7.71
C PHE A 21 16.57 -4.90 -8.12
N SER A 22 17.36 -4.26 -8.99
CA SER A 22 18.66 -4.81 -9.43
C SER A 22 19.60 -5.07 -8.26
N VAL A 23 19.64 -4.14 -7.30
CA VAL A 23 20.47 -4.30 -6.09
C VAL A 23 19.88 -5.37 -5.17
N ALA A 24 18.56 -5.36 -4.93
CA ALA A 24 17.90 -6.32 -4.04
C ALA A 24 18.07 -7.76 -4.56
N SER A 25 17.81 -8.00 -5.85
CA SER A 25 17.89 -9.34 -6.46
C SER A 25 19.30 -9.92 -6.49
N ALA A 26 20.35 -9.10 -6.36
CA ALA A 26 21.71 -9.54 -6.19
C ALA A 26 22.04 -9.97 -4.73
N GLN A 27 21.19 -9.59 -3.77
CA GLN A 27 21.44 -9.84 -2.33
C GLN A 27 20.51 -10.91 -1.74
N VAL A 28 19.31 -11.07 -2.29
CA VAL A 28 18.32 -12.03 -1.78
C VAL A 28 17.71 -12.84 -2.93
N GLU A 29 17.47 -14.12 -2.68
CA GLU A 29 16.82 -15.01 -3.64
C GLU A 29 15.28 -14.97 -3.53
N ARG A 30 14.78 -14.53 -2.36
CA ARG A 30 13.35 -14.51 -2.04
C ARG A 30 12.98 -13.35 -1.13
N ILE A 31 11.76 -12.86 -1.31
CA ILE A 31 11.08 -11.93 -0.40
C ILE A 31 9.85 -12.63 0.17
N ASP A 32 9.78 -12.77 1.50
CA ASP A 32 8.63 -13.35 2.18
C ASP A 32 7.49 -12.34 2.36
N VAL A 33 7.84 -11.07 2.61
CA VAL A 33 6.86 -9.99 2.81
C VAL A 33 7.28 -8.75 2.03
N LEU A 34 6.38 -8.26 1.18
CA LEU A 34 6.50 -6.98 0.47
C LEU A 34 5.46 -6.01 1.02
N VAL A 35 5.90 -4.90 1.61
CA VAL A 35 5.00 -3.86 2.14
C VAL A 35 5.06 -2.61 1.28
N ASN A 36 3.99 -2.33 0.54
CA ASN A 36 3.79 -1.08 -0.19
C ASN A 36 3.22 -0.02 0.78
N ASN A 37 4.11 0.71 1.44
CA ASN A 37 3.76 1.73 2.43
C ASN A 37 3.94 3.16 1.92
N ALA A 38 4.81 3.38 0.93
CA ALA A 38 5.08 4.71 0.39
C ALA A 38 3.79 5.38 -0.11
N GLY A 39 3.63 6.66 0.23
CA GLY A 39 2.48 7.42 -0.19
C GLY A 39 2.58 8.89 0.18
N VAL A 40 1.80 9.71 -0.52
CA VAL A 40 1.72 11.16 -0.32
C VAL A 40 0.26 11.60 -0.15
N LEU A 41 0.07 12.71 0.55
CA LEU A 41 -1.20 13.41 0.72
C LEU A 41 -0.93 14.89 0.36
N LEU A 42 -1.38 15.33 -0.80
CA LEU A 42 -1.01 16.62 -1.40
C LEU A 42 -2.21 17.56 -1.62
N ASP A 43 -3.42 17.12 -1.29
CA ASP A 43 -4.66 17.80 -1.66
C ASP A 43 -5.63 18.04 -0.50
N GLU A 44 -5.10 18.20 0.72
CA GLU A 44 -5.92 18.58 1.88
C GLU A 44 -6.68 19.88 1.62
N GLY A 45 -7.97 19.89 1.97
CA GLY A 45 -8.85 21.02 1.78
C GLY A 45 -9.21 21.35 0.33
N LYS A 46 -8.86 20.48 -0.62
CA LYS A 46 -9.26 20.58 -2.03
C LYS A 46 -10.56 19.81 -2.28
N THR A 47 -11.19 20.14 -3.40
CA THR A 47 -12.30 19.37 -3.97
C THR A 47 -11.82 18.76 -5.31
N LEU A 48 -12.53 17.77 -5.81
CA LEU A 48 -12.18 17.17 -7.11
C LEU A 48 -12.27 18.17 -8.28
N VAL A 49 -13.07 19.23 -8.11
CA VAL A 49 -13.23 20.29 -9.13
C VAL A 49 -12.05 21.27 -9.12
N ASN A 50 -11.39 21.50 -7.97
CA ASN A 50 -10.35 22.52 -7.83
C ASN A 50 -8.94 21.97 -7.55
N VAL A 51 -8.77 20.66 -7.39
CA VAL A 51 -7.44 20.05 -7.32
C VAL A 51 -6.74 20.20 -8.67
N SER A 52 -5.45 20.57 -8.68
CA SER A 52 -4.71 20.69 -9.93
C SER A 52 -4.44 19.31 -10.56
N TRP A 53 -4.37 19.26 -11.89
CA TRP A 53 -4.01 18.03 -12.61
C TRP A 53 -2.64 17.49 -12.20
N GLU A 54 -1.68 18.36 -11.91
CA GLU A 54 -0.36 17.97 -11.43
C GLU A 54 -0.44 17.21 -10.11
N VAL A 55 -1.18 17.74 -9.13
CA VAL A 55 -1.38 17.11 -7.82
C VAL A 55 -2.12 15.78 -7.98
N LEU A 56 -3.18 15.75 -8.80
CA LEU A 56 -3.94 14.52 -9.07
C LEU A 56 -3.03 13.44 -9.67
N HIS A 57 -2.31 13.77 -10.76
CA HIS A 57 -1.43 12.81 -11.43
C HIS A 57 -0.31 12.33 -10.50
N ARG A 58 0.36 13.25 -9.78
CA ARG A 58 1.45 12.89 -8.86
C ARG A 58 0.95 11.98 -7.73
N THR A 59 -0.23 12.26 -7.17
CA THR A 59 -0.82 11.43 -6.12
C THR A 59 -1.16 10.03 -6.63
N LEU A 60 -1.78 9.91 -7.80
CA LEU A 60 -2.09 8.62 -8.42
C LEU A 60 -0.80 7.86 -8.78
N GLN A 61 0.19 8.56 -9.35
CA GLN A 61 1.47 7.96 -9.73
C GLN A 61 2.18 7.35 -8.52
N ILE A 62 2.30 8.07 -7.43
CA ILE A 62 3.01 7.59 -6.24
C ILE A 62 2.20 6.54 -5.48
N ASN A 63 0.94 6.87 -5.13
CA ASN A 63 0.18 6.04 -4.19
C ASN A 63 -0.32 4.74 -4.82
N SER A 64 -0.59 4.72 -6.12
CA SER A 64 -1.26 3.59 -6.78
C SER A 64 -0.39 2.95 -7.86
N LEU A 65 -0.06 3.70 -8.91
CA LEU A 65 0.67 3.14 -10.05
C LEU A 65 2.08 2.70 -9.66
N GLY A 66 2.77 3.48 -8.83
CA GLY A 66 4.07 3.12 -8.29
C GLY A 66 4.02 1.85 -7.43
N SER A 67 3.01 1.74 -6.56
CA SER A 67 2.79 0.51 -5.77
C SER A 67 2.57 -0.72 -6.66
N LEU A 68 1.80 -0.58 -7.75
CA LEU A 68 1.62 -1.65 -8.75
C LEU A 68 2.95 -1.99 -9.42
N GLN A 69 3.71 -0.97 -9.83
CA GLN A 69 5.01 -1.17 -10.49
C GLN A 69 5.99 -1.88 -9.55
N VAL A 70 6.03 -1.54 -8.26
CA VAL A 70 6.84 -2.25 -7.25
C VAL A 70 6.43 -3.72 -7.20
N VAL A 71 5.12 -4.05 -7.09
CA VAL A 71 4.66 -5.45 -7.08
C VAL A 71 5.13 -6.19 -8.33
N ARG A 72 4.96 -5.60 -9.52
CA ARG A 72 5.33 -6.22 -10.80
C ARG A 72 6.84 -6.45 -10.92
N THR A 73 7.63 -5.45 -10.53
CA THR A 73 9.10 -5.51 -10.62
C THR A 73 9.68 -6.52 -9.65
N PHE A 74 9.14 -6.58 -8.42
CA PHE A 74 9.63 -7.50 -7.39
C PHE A 74 8.97 -8.90 -7.46
N LEU A 75 8.00 -9.12 -8.34
CA LEU A 75 7.32 -10.41 -8.49
C LEU A 75 8.26 -11.61 -8.70
N PRO A 76 9.40 -11.51 -9.44
CA PRO A 76 10.34 -12.62 -9.57
C PRO A 76 10.95 -13.11 -8.24
N LEU A 77 10.99 -12.25 -7.20
CA LEU A 77 11.48 -12.61 -5.87
C LEU A 77 10.35 -13.12 -4.94
N LEU A 78 9.10 -13.09 -5.39
CA LEU A 78 7.95 -13.57 -4.62
C LEU A 78 7.60 -15.00 -5.05
N SER A 79 7.27 -15.85 -4.09
CA SER A 79 6.94 -17.26 -4.33
C SER A 79 5.78 -17.70 -3.43
N LYS A 80 5.39 -18.96 -3.50
CA LYS A 80 4.35 -19.54 -2.63
C LYS A 80 4.63 -19.22 -1.16
N GLY A 81 3.62 -18.69 -0.47
CA GLY A 81 3.69 -18.22 0.91
C GLY A 81 4.15 -16.78 1.07
N SER A 82 4.64 -16.11 0.00
CA SER A 82 4.95 -14.68 0.07
C SER A 82 3.68 -13.84 0.26
N ARG A 83 3.81 -12.73 0.97
CA ARG A 83 2.72 -11.83 1.34
C ARG A 83 2.97 -10.42 0.83
N ILE A 84 1.95 -9.81 0.25
CA ILE A 84 1.99 -8.42 -0.20
C ILE A 84 0.99 -7.62 0.63
N ILE A 85 1.46 -6.57 1.27
CA ILE A 85 0.65 -5.67 2.09
C ILE A 85 0.55 -4.32 1.39
N MET A 86 -0.66 -3.95 0.99
CA MET A 86 -0.95 -2.66 0.35
C MET A 86 -1.48 -1.71 1.42
N VAL A 87 -0.66 -0.74 1.85
CA VAL A 87 -1.08 0.24 2.87
C VAL A 87 -1.99 1.27 2.22
N SER A 88 -3.28 0.99 2.29
CA SER A 88 -4.37 1.82 1.80
C SER A 88 -4.87 2.79 2.88
N SER A 89 -6.14 3.15 2.83
CA SER A 89 -6.79 4.05 3.78
C SER A 89 -8.31 3.82 3.75
N ALA A 90 -8.97 4.08 4.87
CA ALA A 90 -10.44 4.19 4.91
C ALA A 90 -10.98 5.27 3.96
N ALA A 91 -10.16 6.25 3.56
CA ALA A 91 -10.52 7.22 2.52
C ALA A 91 -10.76 6.59 1.14
N GLY A 92 -10.24 5.39 0.90
CA GLY A 92 -10.45 4.62 -0.34
C GLY A 92 -11.70 3.75 -0.35
N VAL A 93 -12.48 3.72 0.72
CA VAL A 93 -13.77 3.01 0.81
C VAL A 93 -14.82 3.75 -0.03
N ILE A 94 -15.59 3.01 -0.82
CA ILE A 94 -16.71 3.56 -1.62
C ILE A 94 -18.07 3.09 -1.12
N THR A 95 -18.11 2.01 -0.36
CA THR A 95 -19.33 1.49 0.26
C THR A 95 -19.89 2.51 1.26
N GLY A 96 -21.13 2.92 1.07
CA GLY A 96 -21.77 3.94 1.91
C GLY A 96 -21.43 5.39 1.55
N GLY A 97 -20.67 5.63 0.49
CA GLY A 97 -20.29 6.96 -0.02
C GLY A 97 -18.77 7.17 -0.06
N VAL A 98 -18.35 8.24 -0.71
CA VAL A 98 -16.93 8.55 -0.86
C VAL A 98 -16.47 9.57 0.18
N SER A 99 -15.20 9.47 0.57
CA SER A 99 -14.58 10.47 1.45
C SER A 99 -14.52 11.84 0.76
N SER A 100 -14.97 12.88 1.45
CA SER A 100 -14.81 14.27 1.01
C SER A 100 -13.44 14.85 1.35
N PHE A 101 -12.64 14.13 2.14
CA PHE A 101 -11.30 14.53 2.53
C PHE A 101 -10.31 14.19 1.42
N ALA A 102 -9.57 15.19 0.92
CA ALA A 102 -8.47 15.02 -0.03
C ALA A 102 -8.82 14.07 -1.21
N PRO A 103 -9.60 14.52 -2.20
CA PRO A 103 -10.18 13.65 -3.22
C PRO A 103 -9.15 12.94 -4.11
N ALA A 104 -7.99 13.54 -4.43
CA ALA A 104 -6.94 12.85 -5.18
C ALA A 104 -6.34 11.70 -4.36
N TYR A 105 -6.12 11.94 -3.06
CA TYR A 105 -5.69 10.90 -2.14
C TYR A 105 -6.74 9.78 -2.04
N ALA A 106 -8.01 10.12 -1.82
CA ALA A 106 -9.09 9.15 -1.75
C ALA A 106 -9.17 8.28 -3.01
N LEU A 107 -9.16 8.90 -4.20
CA LEU A 107 -9.13 8.20 -5.49
C LEU A 107 -7.92 7.27 -5.61
N SER A 108 -6.73 7.71 -5.18
CA SER A 108 -5.54 6.88 -5.22
C SER A 108 -5.68 5.63 -4.34
N LYS A 109 -6.32 5.75 -3.17
CA LYS A 109 -6.53 4.62 -2.26
C LYS A 109 -7.66 3.69 -2.74
N THR A 110 -8.70 4.22 -3.38
CA THR A 110 -9.71 3.41 -4.08
C THR A 110 -9.07 2.61 -5.22
N LEU A 111 -8.21 3.24 -6.03
CA LEU A 111 -7.50 2.56 -7.10
C LEU A 111 -6.58 1.45 -6.54
N MET A 112 -5.85 1.71 -5.46
CA MET A 112 -5.03 0.70 -4.76
C MET A 112 -5.88 -0.48 -4.28
N ASN A 113 -7.07 -0.23 -3.72
CA ASN A 113 -8.01 -1.26 -3.29
C ASN A 113 -8.45 -2.13 -4.47
N THR A 114 -8.85 -1.52 -5.59
CA THR A 114 -9.23 -2.23 -6.82
C THR A 114 -8.07 -3.05 -7.38
N MET A 115 -6.85 -2.49 -7.42
CA MET A 115 -5.65 -3.22 -7.83
C MET A 115 -5.37 -4.43 -6.94
N THR A 116 -5.60 -4.32 -5.62
CA THR A 116 -5.44 -5.44 -4.68
C THR A 116 -6.36 -6.60 -5.05
N MET A 117 -7.61 -6.34 -5.41
CA MET A 117 -8.57 -7.38 -5.82
C MET A 117 -8.13 -8.07 -7.11
N HIS A 118 -7.67 -7.31 -8.11
CA HIS A 118 -7.16 -7.88 -9.36
C HIS A 118 -5.89 -8.71 -9.14
N LEU A 119 -4.92 -8.17 -8.40
CA LEU A 119 -3.68 -8.87 -8.08
C LEU A 119 -3.94 -10.13 -7.25
N ALA A 120 -4.89 -10.12 -6.32
CA ALA A 120 -5.25 -11.32 -5.58
C ALA A 120 -5.71 -12.44 -6.50
N ARG A 121 -6.58 -12.13 -7.47
CA ARG A 121 -7.03 -13.11 -8.47
C ARG A 121 -5.87 -13.68 -9.28
N ASP A 122 -4.94 -12.82 -9.70
CA ASP A 122 -3.83 -13.21 -10.58
C ASP A 122 -2.71 -13.94 -9.82
N LEU A 123 -2.56 -13.68 -8.50
CA LEU A 123 -1.47 -14.21 -7.66
C LEU A 123 -1.88 -15.41 -6.81
N THR A 124 -3.17 -15.60 -6.51
CA THR A 124 -3.66 -16.79 -5.76
C THR A 124 -3.23 -18.12 -6.39
N PRO A 125 -3.26 -18.31 -7.74
CA PRO A 125 -2.77 -19.54 -8.35
C PRO A 125 -1.27 -19.81 -8.12
N LYS A 126 -0.50 -18.77 -7.80
CA LYS A 126 0.94 -18.87 -7.45
C LYS A 126 1.16 -19.08 -5.95
N GLY A 127 0.11 -19.09 -5.14
CA GLY A 127 0.17 -19.18 -3.68
C GLY A 127 0.74 -17.92 -3.01
N ILE A 128 0.65 -16.76 -3.67
CA ILE A 128 1.05 -15.46 -3.13
C ILE A 128 -0.20 -14.76 -2.58
N VAL A 129 -0.10 -14.29 -1.34
CA VAL A 129 -1.19 -13.60 -0.62
C VAL A 129 -1.05 -12.10 -0.78
N ILE A 130 -2.15 -11.38 -1.03
CA ILE A 130 -2.16 -9.93 -1.08
C ILE A 130 -3.40 -9.36 -0.40
N ASN A 131 -3.22 -8.33 0.42
CA ASN A 131 -4.32 -7.64 1.10
C ASN A 131 -4.08 -6.14 1.16
N SER A 132 -5.17 -5.36 1.16
CA SER A 132 -5.16 -3.95 1.54
C SER A 132 -5.37 -3.79 3.04
N VAL A 133 -4.79 -2.75 3.61
CA VAL A 133 -4.97 -2.39 5.03
C VAL A 133 -5.08 -0.90 5.21
N SER A 134 -6.01 -0.45 6.05
CA SER A 134 -6.02 0.91 6.58
C SER A 134 -5.37 0.91 7.96
N PRO A 135 -4.30 1.70 8.17
CA PRO A 135 -3.71 1.87 9.51
C PRO A 135 -4.56 2.78 10.41
N GLY A 136 -5.59 3.44 9.86
CA GLY A 136 -6.32 4.51 10.50
C GLY A 136 -5.56 5.85 10.50
N TRP A 137 -5.98 6.80 11.32
CA TRP A 137 -5.34 8.11 11.42
C TRP A 137 -4.20 8.08 12.47
N VAL A 138 -2.98 7.98 11.96
CA VAL A 138 -1.77 7.67 12.75
C VAL A 138 -0.90 8.91 12.91
N ARG A 139 -0.34 9.14 14.10
CA ARG A 139 0.59 10.23 14.41
C ARG A 139 1.94 10.03 13.71
N THR A 140 2.02 10.51 12.48
CA THR A 140 3.18 10.55 11.59
C THR A 140 3.27 11.96 11.01
N ASP A 141 4.28 12.25 10.20
CA ASP A 141 4.38 13.52 9.49
C ASP A 141 3.13 13.78 8.61
N MET A 142 2.59 12.75 7.96
CA MET A 142 1.36 12.85 7.18
C MET A 142 0.11 13.04 8.04
N GLY A 143 0.01 12.35 9.17
CA GLY A 143 -1.20 12.40 10.01
C GLY A 143 -1.24 13.57 10.98
N GLY A 144 -0.09 14.16 11.25
CA GLY A 144 0.05 15.27 12.19
C GLY A 144 -0.12 14.87 13.66
N ALA A 145 0.12 15.84 14.55
CA ALA A 145 0.06 15.63 16.01
C ALA A 145 -1.35 15.34 16.54
N GLY A 146 -2.40 15.79 15.82
CA GLY A 146 -3.81 15.57 16.18
C GLY A 146 -4.33 14.16 15.91
N ALA A 147 -3.56 13.31 15.25
CA ALA A 147 -3.99 11.96 14.92
C ALA A 147 -4.27 11.13 16.19
N SER A 148 -5.33 10.33 16.12
CA SER A 148 -5.84 9.58 17.28
C SER A 148 -5.02 8.33 17.61
N ARG A 149 -4.23 7.80 16.65
CA ARG A 149 -3.51 6.54 16.80
C ARG A 149 -2.01 6.76 16.97
N SER A 150 -1.38 5.94 17.83
CA SER A 150 0.07 5.81 17.84
C SER A 150 0.56 5.04 16.61
N VAL A 151 1.85 5.19 16.27
CA VAL A 151 2.50 4.42 15.21
C VAL A 151 2.39 2.91 15.49
N ALA A 152 2.63 2.49 16.73
CA ALA A 152 2.49 1.08 17.13
C ALA A 152 1.08 0.55 16.86
N LYS A 153 0.02 1.31 17.24
CA LYS A 153 -1.37 0.91 16.98
C LYS A 153 -1.70 0.88 15.48
N GLY A 154 -1.17 1.81 14.70
CA GLY A 154 -1.33 1.81 13.24
C GLY A 154 -0.66 0.62 12.56
N ALA A 155 0.45 0.13 13.13
CA ALA A 155 1.21 -0.99 12.59
C ALA A 155 0.63 -2.38 12.93
N GLU A 156 -0.25 -2.51 13.93
CA GLU A 156 -0.77 -3.83 14.37
C GLU A 156 -1.37 -4.66 13.22
N THR A 157 -2.28 -4.10 12.46
CA THR A 157 -2.95 -4.84 11.37
C THR A 157 -2.01 -5.15 10.19
N PRO A 158 -1.18 -4.19 9.70
CA PRO A 158 -0.16 -4.51 8.71
C PRO A 158 0.81 -5.63 9.14
N VAL A 159 1.29 -5.59 10.39
CA VAL A 159 2.20 -6.61 10.95
C VAL A 159 1.49 -7.96 11.05
N TRP A 160 0.27 -8.00 11.57
CA TRP A 160 -0.52 -9.23 11.64
C TRP A 160 -0.72 -9.86 10.25
N LEU A 161 -1.06 -9.06 9.23
CA LEU A 161 -1.19 -9.53 7.84
C LEU A 161 0.13 -10.08 7.30
N ALA A 162 1.25 -9.47 7.69
CA ALA A 162 2.58 -9.86 7.23
C ALA A 162 3.05 -11.18 7.86
N VAL A 163 2.69 -11.45 9.13
CA VAL A 163 3.32 -12.53 9.92
C VAL A 163 2.33 -13.62 10.32
N ASP A 164 1.16 -13.25 10.85
CA ASP A 164 0.30 -14.17 11.59
C ASP A 164 -1.00 -14.55 10.86
N ALA A 165 -1.48 -13.71 9.93
CA ALA A 165 -2.75 -13.93 9.25
C ALA A 165 -2.73 -15.25 8.44
N PRO A 166 -3.82 -16.05 8.44
CA PRO A 166 -3.91 -17.23 7.60
C PRO A 166 -3.71 -16.94 6.12
N GLU A 167 -3.00 -17.79 5.39
CA GLU A 167 -2.75 -17.65 3.94
C GLU A 167 -4.03 -17.68 3.10
N SER A 168 -5.13 -18.25 3.65
CA SER A 168 -6.45 -18.23 3.01
C SER A 168 -7.09 -16.84 2.93
N LEU A 169 -6.58 -15.87 3.70
CA LEU A 169 -7.07 -14.50 3.72
C LEU A 169 -6.30 -13.69 2.65
N THR A 170 -6.84 -13.65 1.44
CA THR A 170 -6.28 -12.89 0.32
C THR A 170 -7.36 -12.09 -0.39
N GLY A 171 -7.00 -10.95 -0.99
CA GLY A 171 -7.92 -10.09 -1.73
C GLY A 171 -8.94 -9.39 -0.84
N LYS A 172 -8.56 -9.04 0.37
CA LYS A 172 -9.43 -8.43 1.39
C LYS A 172 -8.91 -7.07 1.82
N PHE A 173 -9.81 -6.26 2.40
CA PHE A 173 -9.46 -4.99 3.02
C PHE A 173 -9.63 -5.06 4.55
N TRP A 174 -8.63 -4.57 5.27
CA TRP A 174 -8.51 -4.78 6.71
C TRP A 174 -8.36 -3.47 7.49
N TYR A 175 -9.00 -3.42 8.66
CA TYR A 175 -8.86 -2.37 9.66
C TYR A 175 -9.04 -2.96 11.06
N ASP A 176 -8.13 -2.67 11.99
CA ASP A 176 -8.18 -3.20 13.36
C ASP A 176 -8.39 -4.73 13.43
N LEU A 177 -7.62 -5.49 12.64
CA LEU A 177 -7.67 -6.95 12.53
C LEU A 177 -9.03 -7.50 12.05
N LYS A 178 -9.87 -6.64 11.48
CA LYS A 178 -11.19 -7.01 10.94
C LYS A 178 -11.24 -6.73 9.45
N GLU A 179 -11.90 -7.61 8.71
CA GLU A 179 -12.28 -7.35 7.33
C GLU A 179 -13.29 -6.21 7.28
N ILE A 180 -13.09 -5.28 6.38
CA ILE A 180 -14.03 -4.17 6.12
C ILE A 180 -14.40 -4.13 4.64
N ASP A 181 -15.45 -3.41 4.31
CA ASP A 181 -15.90 -3.21 2.94
C ASP A 181 -14.91 -2.35 2.13
N TRP A 182 -15.02 -2.49 0.80
CA TRP A 182 -14.23 -1.74 -0.19
C TRP A 182 -14.74 -0.33 -0.45
#